data_478701fdc22eb68f4d5a2d94852e4bd1
#
_entry.id   478701fdc22eb68f4d5a2d94852e4bd1
#
_cell.length_a   1.000
_cell.length_b   1.000
_cell.length_c   1.000
_cell.angle_alpha   90.00
_cell.angle_beta   90.00
_cell.angle_gamma   90.00
#
_symmetry.space_group_name_H-M   'P 1'
#
loop_
_entity.id
_entity.type
_entity.pdbx_description
1 polymer ?
#
loop_
_entity_poly.entity_id
_entity_poly.type
_entity_poly.pdbx_seq_one_letter_code
_entity_poly.pdbx_strand_id
1 'polypeptide(L)'
;MFFVDAAHFVFGTFLCSLWSFVRLFVRAASGRQRFNVLGAWNAVTRQLIAVTNTTVVNTETMCDLLRKIAALKLKGPITLVLDNARYQRNAVVMALAEQLGIKLLFLPSYSPNLNLIERLWKFIKRRSLYGRYHPTFADFRAAIEETLTHIPTTHAIDLASLMTLNFQQFEDVSLMAA
;
A
#
# COMPACT_ATOMS: atom_id res chain seq x y z
N MET A 1 10.68 3.15 -11.65
CA MET A 1 9.47 2.29 -11.65
C MET A 1 8.84 2.35 -10.26
N PHE A 2 7.53 2.57 -10.20
CA PHE A 2 6.75 2.63 -8.97
C PHE A 2 5.69 1.54 -8.95
N PHE A 3 5.49 0.91 -7.81
CA PHE A 3 4.37 0.01 -7.53
C PHE A 3 3.30 0.78 -6.78
N VAL A 4 2.07 0.77 -7.29
CA VAL A 4 0.96 1.62 -6.80
C VAL A 4 -0.18 0.74 -6.32
N ASP A 5 -0.69 1.05 -5.14
CA ASP A 5 -1.88 0.40 -4.58
C ASP A 5 -2.49 1.26 -3.46
N ALA A 6 -3.73 0.98 -3.11
CA ALA A 6 -4.47 1.64 -2.05
C ALA A 6 -4.68 0.71 -0.84
N ALA A 7 -4.18 1.12 0.32
CA ALA A 7 -4.50 0.46 1.58
C ALA A 7 -5.66 1.17 2.29
N HIS A 8 -6.64 0.39 2.74
CA HIS A 8 -7.78 0.84 3.52
C HIS A 8 -7.63 0.33 4.95
N PHE A 9 -7.27 1.23 5.88
CA PHE A 9 -7.15 0.91 7.29
C PHE A 9 -8.47 1.25 7.99
N VAL A 10 -9.25 0.23 8.33
CA VAL A 10 -10.52 0.39 9.04
C VAL A 10 -10.23 0.42 10.54
N PHE A 11 -10.75 1.45 11.23
CA PHE A 11 -10.58 1.58 12.68
C PHE A 11 -11.21 0.40 13.40
N GLY A 12 -10.40 -0.34 14.11
CA GLY A 12 -10.78 -1.56 14.80
C GLY A 12 -9.55 -2.28 15.34
N THR A 13 -9.77 -3.46 15.89
CA THR A 13 -8.71 -4.29 16.45
C THR A 13 -8.06 -5.15 15.38
N PHE A 14 -6.76 -5.03 15.26
CA PHE A 14 -5.95 -5.90 14.42
C PHE A 14 -5.31 -6.96 15.31
N LEU A 15 -5.90 -8.15 15.31
CA LEU A 15 -5.39 -9.29 16.08
C LEU A 15 -4.15 -9.85 15.40
N CYS A 16 -3.17 -10.23 16.22
CA CYS A 16 -2.05 -11.08 15.81
C CYS A 16 -2.18 -12.44 16.49
N SER A 17 -1.49 -13.44 15.96
CA SER A 17 -1.42 -14.75 16.61
C SER A 17 -0.61 -14.63 17.88
N LEU A 18 -1.23 -14.96 19.03
CA LEU A 18 -0.60 -15.01 20.35
C LEU A 18 -0.84 -16.38 20.94
N TRP A 19 0.23 -17.00 21.45
CA TRP A 19 0.12 -18.19 22.27
C TRP A 19 -0.11 -17.79 23.73
N SER A 20 -1.15 -18.34 24.37
CA SER A 20 -1.43 -18.09 25.78
C SER A 20 -1.98 -19.35 26.44
N PHE A 21 -1.58 -19.63 27.68
CA PHE A 21 -2.11 -20.71 28.51
C PHE A 21 -3.50 -20.40 29.07
N VAL A 22 -3.90 -19.11 29.04
CA VAL A 22 -5.18 -18.64 29.57
C VAL A 22 -5.91 -17.83 28.49
N ARG A 23 -7.24 -17.78 28.59
CA ARG A 23 -8.06 -16.96 27.70
C ARG A 23 -7.73 -15.49 27.89
N LEU A 24 -7.29 -14.82 26.83
CA LEU A 24 -7.02 -13.39 26.83
C LEU A 24 -8.21 -12.61 26.26
N PHE A 25 -8.60 -11.55 26.96
CA PHE A 25 -9.58 -10.59 26.47
C PHE A 25 -8.83 -9.39 25.90
N VAL A 26 -9.04 -9.10 24.62
CA VAL A 26 -8.44 -7.96 23.95
C VAL A 26 -9.47 -6.85 23.85
N ARG A 27 -9.13 -5.65 24.30
CA ARG A 27 -9.97 -4.47 24.08
C ARG A 27 -10.08 -4.20 22.59
N ALA A 28 -11.31 -4.07 22.10
CA ALA A 28 -11.59 -3.77 20.71
C ALA A 28 -12.20 -2.38 20.59
N ALA A 29 -11.61 -1.53 19.77
CA ALA A 29 -12.26 -0.31 19.34
C ALA A 29 -13.37 -0.68 18.35
N SER A 30 -14.54 -0.07 18.50
CA SER A 30 -15.67 -0.23 17.59
C SER A 30 -15.81 1.03 16.75
N GLY A 31 -15.63 0.91 15.44
CA GLY A 31 -15.81 2.05 14.54
C GLY A 31 -15.86 1.62 13.08
N ARG A 32 -16.54 2.45 12.26
CA ARG A 32 -16.60 2.28 10.79
C ARG A 32 -15.70 3.28 10.06
N GLN A 33 -14.97 4.10 10.82
CA GLN A 33 -14.06 5.08 10.26
C GLN A 33 -12.89 4.39 9.58
N ARG A 34 -12.42 4.97 8.47
CA ARG A 34 -11.29 4.42 7.73
C ARG A 34 -10.27 5.51 7.44
N PHE A 35 -9.03 5.11 7.44
CA PHE A 35 -7.91 5.90 6.94
C PHE A 35 -7.37 5.23 5.69
N ASN A 36 -7.40 5.93 4.56
CA ASN A 36 -6.97 5.41 3.28
C ASN A 36 -5.61 6.00 2.92
N VAL A 37 -4.75 5.17 2.37
CA VAL A 37 -3.44 5.54 1.86
C VAL A 37 -3.31 5.02 0.45
N LEU A 38 -3.33 5.90 -0.55
CA LEU A 38 -2.92 5.56 -1.91
C LEU A 38 -1.43 5.81 -2.01
N GLY A 39 -0.64 4.76 -2.16
CA GLY A 39 0.82 4.81 -2.18
C GLY A 39 1.43 4.45 -3.51
N ALA A 40 2.61 5.02 -3.78
CA ALA A 40 3.49 4.65 -4.88
C ALA A 40 4.89 4.38 -4.31
N TRP A 41 5.31 3.13 -4.34
CA TRP A 41 6.63 2.71 -3.89
C TRP A 41 7.64 2.72 -5.04
N ASN A 42 8.67 3.54 -4.95
CA ASN A 42 9.76 3.54 -5.90
C ASN A 42 10.72 2.37 -5.62
N ALA A 43 10.75 1.38 -6.52
CA ALA A 43 11.58 0.19 -6.35
C ALA A 43 13.10 0.46 -6.45
N VAL A 44 13.51 1.61 -7.00
CA VAL A 44 14.92 1.99 -7.16
C VAL A 44 15.38 2.84 -5.98
N THR A 45 14.68 3.96 -5.71
CA THR A 45 15.07 4.88 -4.63
C THR A 45 14.55 4.48 -3.26
N ARG A 46 13.67 3.46 -3.19
CA ARG A 46 13.02 2.99 -1.97
C ARG A 46 12.22 4.08 -1.24
N GLN A 47 11.68 5.01 -2.00
CA GLN A 47 10.87 6.10 -1.50
C GLN A 47 9.39 5.80 -1.68
N LEU A 48 8.61 6.08 -0.66
CA LEU A 48 7.14 6.06 -0.72
C LEU A 48 6.62 7.47 -1.00
N ILE A 49 5.76 7.59 -2.01
CA ILE A 49 4.93 8.76 -2.26
C ILE A 49 3.51 8.37 -1.90
N ALA A 50 2.84 9.15 -1.06
CA ALA A 50 1.49 8.82 -0.61
C ALA A 50 0.53 10.01 -0.69
N VAL A 51 -0.74 9.68 -0.93
CA VAL A 51 -1.91 10.54 -0.76
C VAL A 51 -2.82 9.86 0.26
N THR A 52 -3.21 10.58 1.30
CA THR A 52 -4.03 10.05 2.38
C THR A 52 -5.36 10.78 2.50
N ASN A 53 -6.41 10.06 2.84
CA ASN A 53 -7.71 10.65 3.18
C ASN A 53 -8.51 9.75 4.13
N THR A 54 -9.63 10.27 4.64
CA THR A 54 -10.57 9.54 5.49
C THR A 54 -11.92 9.28 4.80
N THR A 55 -11.99 9.54 3.51
CA THR A 55 -13.21 9.43 2.71
C THR A 55 -13.14 8.23 1.76
N VAL A 56 -12.73 8.45 0.52
CA VAL A 56 -12.66 7.43 -0.53
C VAL A 56 -11.43 7.63 -1.41
N VAL A 57 -10.83 6.54 -1.86
CA VAL A 57 -9.84 6.57 -2.94
C VAL A 57 -10.58 6.50 -4.27
N ASN A 58 -10.41 7.52 -5.07
CA ASN A 58 -11.11 7.71 -6.35
C ASN A 58 -10.15 8.22 -7.45
N THR A 59 -10.71 8.58 -8.59
CA THR A 59 -9.98 9.16 -9.74
C THR A 59 -9.18 10.41 -9.37
N GLU A 60 -9.74 11.29 -8.54
CA GLU A 60 -9.07 12.53 -8.10
C GLU A 60 -7.85 12.21 -7.24
N THR A 61 -8.00 11.29 -6.27
CA THR A 61 -6.88 10.82 -5.43
C THR A 61 -5.75 10.24 -6.29
N MET A 62 -6.10 9.51 -7.37
CA MET A 62 -5.10 8.97 -8.30
C MET A 62 -4.42 10.09 -9.10
N CYS A 63 -5.17 11.10 -9.55
CA CYS A 63 -4.60 12.26 -10.23
C CYS A 63 -3.63 13.04 -9.31
N ASP A 64 -3.95 13.19 -8.04
CA ASP A 64 -3.08 13.84 -7.07
C ASP A 64 -1.77 13.05 -6.85
N LEU A 65 -1.86 11.72 -6.83
CA LEU A 65 -0.66 10.88 -6.76
C LEU A 65 0.23 11.07 -8.02
N LEU A 66 -0.38 11.11 -9.23
CA LEU A 66 0.36 11.36 -10.47
C LEU A 66 1.08 12.72 -10.45
N ARG A 67 0.39 13.78 -10.01
CA ARG A 67 0.97 15.13 -9.88
C ARG A 67 2.14 15.15 -8.87
N LYS A 68 1.99 14.47 -7.72
CA LYS A 68 3.07 14.34 -6.73
C LYS A 68 4.29 13.64 -7.30
N ILE A 69 4.10 12.55 -8.05
CA ILE A 69 5.20 11.82 -8.68
C ILE A 69 5.90 12.68 -9.75
N ALA A 70 5.13 13.38 -10.59
CA ALA A 70 5.68 14.28 -11.61
C ALA A 70 6.48 15.44 -10.99
N ALA A 71 6.03 15.97 -9.84
CA ALA A 71 6.72 17.04 -9.11
C ALA A 71 8.10 16.65 -8.60
N LEU A 72 8.42 15.36 -8.50
CA LEU A 72 9.76 14.88 -8.13
C LEU A 72 10.81 15.14 -9.22
N LYS A 73 10.40 15.49 -10.46
CA LYS A 73 11.27 15.77 -11.61
C LYS A 73 12.37 14.71 -11.80
N LEU A 74 12.00 13.45 -11.68
CA LEU A 74 12.93 12.33 -11.81
C LEU A 74 13.54 12.28 -13.21
N LYS A 75 14.82 11.95 -13.27
CA LYS A 75 15.50 11.74 -14.55
C LYS A 75 15.12 10.37 -15.13
N GLY A 76 14.68 10.35 -16.39
CA GLY A 76 14.35 9.12 -17.12
C GLY A 76 12.85 8.72 -17.07
N PRO A 77 12.49 7.61 -17.71
CA PRO A 77 11.10 7.21 -17.88
C PRO A 77 10.47 6.79 -16.56
N ILE A 78 9.27 7.28 -16.30
CA ILE A 78 8.46 6.91 -15.13
C ILE A 78 7.43 5.87 -15.55
N THR A 79 7.45 4.71 -14.90
CA THR A 79 6.45 3.66 -15.09
C THR A 79 5.77 3.36 -13.75
N LEU A 80 4.44 3.37 -13.73
CA LEU A 80 3.63 2.95 -12.59
C LEU A 80 3.03 1.57 -12.86
N VAL A 81 3.23 0.65 -11.93
CA VAL A 81 2.64 -0.69 -11.93
C VAL A 81 1.38 -0.66 -11.08
N LEU A 82 0.25 -1.04 -11.62
CA LEU A 82 -1.11 -0.85 -11.10
C LEU A 82 -1.91 -2.15 -11.10
N ASP A 83 -2.83 -2.33 -10.16
CA ASP A 83 -3.62 -3.56 -9.96
C ASP A 83 -4.94 -3.64 -10.73
N ASN A 84 -5.23 -2.74 -11.66
CA ASN A 84 -6.46 -2.71 -12.45
C ASN A 84 -7.73 -2.18 -11.76
N ALA A 85 -7.63 -1.46 -10.64
CA ALA A 85 -8.80 -0.84 -10.04
C ALA A 85 -9.51 0.13 -11.01
N ARG A 86 -10.85 0.20 -10.96
CA ARG A 86 -11.64 1.00 -11.91
C ARG A 86 -11.24 2.48 -11.94
N TYR A 87 -10.93 3.07 -10.79
CA TYR A 87 -10.51 4.47 -10.70
C TYR A 87 -9.14 4.72 -11.35
N GLN A 88 -8.29 3.70 -11.49
CA GLN A 88 -6.99 3.78 -12.15
C GLN A 88 -7.12 3.74 -13.69
N ARG A 89 -8.16 3.06 -14.21
CA ARG A 89 -8.45 2.96 -15.66
C ARG A 89 -9.37 4.05 -16.19
N ASN A 90 -9.62 5.07 -15.41
CA ASN A 90 -10.46 6.19 -15.84
C ASN A 90 -9.77 7.02 -16.94
N ALA A 91 -10.54 7.51 -17.92
CA ALA A 91 -10.02 8.30 -19.03
C ALA A 91 -9.25 9.55 -18.56
N VAL A 92 -9.69 10.19 -17.46
CA VAL A 92 -9.02 11.35 -16.88
C VAL A 92 -7.63 10.99 -16.35
N VAL A 93 -7.49 9.84 -15.68
CA VAL A 93 -6.20 9.33 -15.18
C VAL A 93 -5.27 9.02 -16.35
N MET A 94 -5.77 8.35 -17.39
CA MET A 94 -4.99 8.00 -18.57
C MET A 94 -4.47 9.25 -19.30
N ALA A 95 -5.34 10.24 -19.53
CA ALA A 95 -4.97 11.49 -20.19
C ALA A 95 -3.94 12.28 -19.37
N LEU A 96 -4.12 12.37 -18.04
CA LEU A 96 -3.17 13.05 -17.17
C LEU A 96 -1.82 12.33 -17.13
N ALA A 97 -1.80 11.00 -17.08
CA ALA A 97 -0.55 10.23 -17.10
C ALA A 97 0.23 10.48 -18.40
N GLU A 98 -0.47 10.51 -19.54
CA GLU A 98 0.11 10.83 -20.85
C GLU A 98 0.72 12.24 -20.87
N GLN A 99 -0.04 13.25 -20.42
CA GLN A 99 0.44 14.64 -20.29
C GLN A 99 1.69 14.78 -19.42
N LEU A 100 1.78 13.98 -18.36
CA LEU A 100 2.90 13.98 -17.43
C LEU A 100 4.07 13.08 -17.88
N GLY A 101 3.96 12.39 -19.03
CA GLY A 101 4.96 11.46 -19.53
C GLY A 101 5.13 10.21 -18.64
N ILE A 102 4.06 9.80 -17.95
CA ILE A 102 4.04 8.66 -17.04
C ILE A 102 3.40 7.46 -17.73
N LYS A 103 4.15 6.35 -17.85
CA LYS A 103 3.63 5.09 -18.40
C LYS A 103 2.87 4.32 -17.33
N LEU A 104 1.65 3.89 -17.63
CA LEU A 104 0.84 3.02 -16.79
C LEU A 104 0.98 1.57 -17.28
N LEU A 105 1.32 0.66 -16.35
CA LEU A 105 1.44 -0.77 -16.59
C LEU A 105 0.46 -1.49 -15.65
N PHE A 106 -0.58 -2.08 -16.21
CA PHE A 106 -1.59 -2.80 -15.44
C PHE A 106 -1.20 -4.27 -15.28
N LEU A 107 -1.21 -4.74 -14.04
CA LEU A 107 -0.98 -6.15 -13.71
C LEU A 107 -2.17 -7.01 -14.19
N PRO A 108 -1.95 -8.30 -14.43
CA PRO A 108 -3.05 -9.23 -14.63
C PRO A 108 -4.01 -9.22 -13.44
N SER A 109 -5.29 -9.49 -13.70
CA SER A 109 -6.28 -9.61 -12.63
C SER A 109 -5.89 -10.72 -11.66
N TYR A 110 -6.21 -10.52 -10.37
CA TYR A 110 -5.92 -11.50 -9.29
C TYR A 110 -4.43 -11.84 -9.07
N SER A 111 -3.53 -10.91 -9.37
CA SER A 111 -2.09 -11.11 -9.18
C SER A 111 -1.47 -10.15 -8.15
N PRO A 112 -1.97 -10.09 -6.90
CA PRO A 112 -1.46 -9.17 -5.88
C PRO A 112 -0.01 -9.49 -5.48
N ASN A 113 0.42 -10.75 -5.64
CA ASN A 113 1.80 -11.19 -5.41
C ASN A 113 2.82 -10.47 -6.30
N LEU A 114 2.40 -9.94 -7.45
CA LEU A 114 3.24 -9.16 -8.36
C LEU A 114 3.30 -7.68 -8.00
N ASN A 115 2.43 -7.21 -7.09
CA ASN A 115 2.47 -5.82 -6.63
C ASN A 115 3.31 -5.68 -5.36
N LEU A 116 4.54 -5.17 -5.53
CA LEU A 116 5.52 -5.07 -4.44
C LEU A 116 5.01 -4.27 -3.24
N ILE A 117 4.19 -3.26 -3.45
CA ILE A 117 3.68 -2.38 -2.39
C ILE A 117 2.77 -3.11 -1.39
N GLU A 118 2.20 -4.25 -1.76
CA GLU A 118 1.42 -5.09 -0.86
C GLU A 118 2.24 -5.56 0.37
N ARG A 119 3.54 -5.79 0.17
CA ARG A 119 4.46 -6.13 1.27
C ARG A 119 4.63 -4.96 2.24
N LEU A 120 4.63 -3.73 1.71
CA LEU A 120 4.70 -2.51 2.51
C LEU A 120 3.44 -2.35 3.38
N TRP A 121 2.25 -2.63 2.83
CA TRP A 121 1.01 -2.57 3.60
C TRP A 121 0.98 -3.59 4.74
N LYS A 122 1.48 -4.80 4.50
CA LYS A 122 1.65 -5.83 5.56
C LYS A 122 2.62 -5.36 6.64
N PHE A 123 3.73 -4.74 6.26
CA PHE A 123 4.70 -4.16 7.19
C PHE A 123 4.07 -3.07 8.05
N ILE A 124 3.36 -2.10 7.44
CA ILE A 124 2.70 -1.01 8.15
C ILE A 124 1.66 -1.56 9.14
N LYS A 125 0.79 -2.49 8.71
CA LYS A 125 -0.19 -3.14 9.60
C LYS A 125 0.49 -3.81 10.80
N ARG A 126 1.56 -4.54 10.56
CA ARG A 126 2.31 -5.23 11.62
C ARG A 126 2.96 -4.25 12.57
N ARG A 127 3.50 -3.16 12.08
CA ARG A 127 4.28 -2.19 12.87
C ARG A 127 3.39 -1.27 13.69
N SER A 128 2.27 -0.80 13.13
CA SER A 128 1.41 0.22 13.75
C SER A 128 0.15 -0.33 14.40
N LEU A 129 -0.37 -1.49 13.98
CA LEU A 129 -1.72 -1.92 14.36
C LEU A 129 -1.78 -3.28 15.07
N TYR A 130 -0.98 -4.27 14.68
CA TYR A 130 -1.09 -5.63 15.22
C TYR A 130 -0.78 -5.68 16.71
N GLY A 131 -1.73 -6.23 17.49
CA GLY A 131 -1.61 -6.35 18.93
C GLY A 131 -1.63 -5.02 19.69
N ARG A 132 -2.00 -3.92 19.05
CA ARG A 132 -2.09 -2.59 19.66
C ARG A 132 -3.52 -2.13 19.77
N TYR A 133 -3.84 -1.53 20.91
CA TYR A 133 -5.13 -0.89 21.14
C TYR A 133 -5.00 0.61 20.93
N HIS A 134 -5.84 1.16 20.07
CA HIS A 134 -5.94 2.60 19.85
C HIS A 134 -7.28 3.07 20.39
N PRO A 135 -7.32 3.90 21.43
CA PRO A 135 -8.58 4.36 22.05
C PRO A 135 -9.47 5.16 21.09
N THR A 136 -8.85 5.97 20.23
CA THR A 136 -9.56 6.84 19.28
C THR A 136 -9.10 6.61 17.84
N PHE A 137 -9.93 7.05 16.89
CA PHE A 137 -9.55 7.05 15.48
C PHE A 137 -8.34 7.96 15.21
N ALA A 138 -8.20 9.05 15.97
CA ALA A 138 -7.06 9.94 15.86
C ALA A 138 -5.75 9.24 16.22
N ASP A 139 -5.73 8.49 17.32
CA ASP A 139 -4.56 7.70 17.74
C ASP A 139 -4.23 6.60 16.72
N PHE A 140 -5.26 5.92 16.21
CA PHE A 140 -5.12 4.90 15.17
C PHE A 140 -4.49 5.48 13.90
N ARG A 141 -4.98 6.62 13.43
CA ARG A 141 -4.45 7.34 12.28
C ARG A 141 -3.02 7.81 12.52
N ALA A 142 -2.75 8.42 13.68
CA ALA A 142 -1.42 8.92 14.05
C ALA A 142 -0.37 7.82 14.03
N ALA A 143 -0.68 6.62 14.55
CA ALA A 143 0.23 5.48 14.53
C ALA A 143 0.60 5.01 13.12
N ILE A 144 -0.35 5.09 12.17
CA ILE A 144 -0.09 4.77 10.76
C ILE A 144 0.77 5.87 10.12
N GLU A 145 0.41 7.15 10.33
CA GLU A 145 1.14 8.31 9.78
C GLU A 145 2.58 8.36 10.31
N GLU A 146 2.79 8.07 11.59
CA GLU A 146 4.12 7.94 12.18
C GLU A 146 4.94 6.86 11.48
N THR A 147 4.35 5.67 11.28
CA THR A 147 5.03 4.58 10.56
C THR A 147 5.37 4.97 9.13
N LEU A 148 4.46 5.64 8.41
CA LEU A 148 4.70 6.14 7.06
C LEU A 148 5.84 7.15 7.00
N THR A 149 5.92 8.06 7.97
CA THR A 149 6.97 9.08 8.07
C THR A 149 8.34 8.46 8.32
N HIS A 150 8.42 7.37 9.09
CA HIS A 150 9.67 6.71 9.42
C HIS A 150 10.15 5.67 8.39
N ILE A 151 9.42 5.47 7.29
CA ILE A 151 9.81 4.57 6.19
C ILE A 151 11.22 4.85 5.66
N PRO A 152 11.61 6.11 5.34
CA PRO A 152 12.92 6.39 4.77
C PRO A 152 14.06 6.38 5.79
N THR A 153 13.76 6.33 7.07
CA THR A 153 14.74 6.45 8.16
C THR A 153 14.81 5.18 8.99
N THR A 154 14.06 5.12 10.07
CA THR A 154 14.09 4.02 11.05
C THR A 154 13.75 2.65 10.45
N HIS A 155 12.86 2.62 9.44
CA HIS A 155 12.40 1.37 8.81
C HIS A 155 13.14 1.01 7.52
N ALA A 156 14.13 1.81 7.12
CA ALA A 156 14.83 1.61 5.84
C ALA A 156 15.54 0.25 5.76
N ILE A 157 16.16 -0.20 6.86
CA ILE A 157 16.88 -1.49 6.92
C ILE A 157 15.90 -2.67 6.80
N ASP A 158 14.82 -2.65 7.60
CA ASP A 158 13.80 -3.72 7.58
C ASP A 158 13.17 -3.83 6.18
N LEU A 159 12.87 -2.68 5.57
CA LEU A 159 12.28 -2.63 4.25
C LEU A 159 13.26 -3.01 3.14
N ALA A 160 14.56 -2.85 3.32
CA ALA A 160 15.56 -3.24 2.34
C ALA A 160 15.51 -4.75 2.03
N SER A 161 15.30 -5.58 3.05
CA SER A 161 15.17 -7.03 2.89
C SER A 161 13.78 -7.46 2.39
N LEU A 162 12.73 -6.72 2.76
CA LEU A 162 11.35 -7.06 2.43
C LEU A 162 10.96 -6.64 1.01
N MET A 163 11.43 -5.46 0.57
CA MET A 163 11.03 -4.82 -0.69
C MET A 163 11.96 -5.18 -1.85
N THR A 164 12.28 -6.47 -1.98
CA THR A 164 13.07 -7.02 -3.08
C THR A 164 12.18 -7.36 -4.28
N LEU A 165 12.73 -7.32 -5.50
CA LEU A 165 12.01 -7.70 -6.72
C LEU A 165 11.89 -9.23 -6.90
N ASN A 166 12.17 -10.00 -5.86
CA ASN A 166 11.95 -11.46 -5.86
C ASN A 166 10.46 -11.73 -5.70
N PHE A 167 9.77 -11.92 -6.80
CA PHE A 167 8.37 -12.30 -6.83
C PHE A 167 8.23 -13.82 -6.73
N GLN A 168 7.18 -14.26 -6.03
CA GLN A 168 6.84 -15.66 -5.98
C GLN A 168 6.36 -16.10 -7.36
N GLN A 169 7.05 -17.04 -7.96
CA GLN A 169 6.64 -17.71 -9.20
C GLN A 169 5.92 -19.00 -8.80
N PHE A 170 4.73 -19.18 -9.33
CA PHE A 170 4.01 -20.45 -9.24
C PHE A 170 4.33 -21.20 -10.54
N GLU A 171 5.04 -22.32 -10.43
CA GLU A 171 5.13 -23.26 -11.53
C GLU A 171 3.73 -23.81 -11.79
N ASP A 172 3.36 -23.98 -13.07
CA ASP A 172 2.09 -24.59 -13.45
C ASP A 172 1.98 -25.94 -12.76
N VAL A 173 1.16 -26.03 -11.72
CA VAL A 173 0.76 -27.31 -11.17
C VAL A 173 -0.12 -27.92 -12.24
N SER A 174 0.44 -28.80 -13.05
CA SER A 174 -0.34 -29.65 -13.93
C SER A 174 -1.39 -30.32 -13.05
N LEU A 175 -2.66 -29.95 -13.24
CA LEU A 175 -3.78 -30.68 -12.65
C LEU A 175 -3.64 -32.12 -13.14
N MET A 176 -3.05 -32.97 -12.32
CA MET A 176 -3.18 -34.42 -12.51
C MET A 176 -4.68 -34.68 -12.40
N ALA A 177 -5.30 -34.88 -13.55
CA ALA A 177 -6.65 -35.38 -13.63
C ALA A 177 -6.69 -36.72 -12.86
N ALA A 178 -7.47 -36.72 -11.78
CA ALA A 178 -7.87 -37.94 -11.08
C ALA A 178 -9.04 -38.56 -11.82
#